data_59a4cb914bea68cecd72c0dd91ab996c
#
_entry.id   59a4cb914bea68cecd72c0dd91ab996c
#
_cell.length_a   1.000
_cell.length_b   1.000
_cell.length_c   1.000
_cell.angle_alpha   90.00
_cell.angle_beta   90.00
_cell.angle_gamma   90.00
#
_symmetry.space_group_name_H-M   'P 1'
#
loop_
_entity.id
_entity.type
_entity.pdbx_description
1 polymer ?
#
loop_
_entity_poly.entity_id
_entity_poly.type
_entity_poly.pdbx_seq_one_letter_code
_entity_poly.pdbx_strand_id
1 'polypeptide(L)'
;MTRSTEWEVEQFRSAVEGQFDFGDDKFPVTYDVAAIGGLQECLCLLKQFGGELLAQAHLHGAVLLKNTSAVSAEDFDAIVRSFGLPNFPYEQSLSNAVRKNKTERVFTANEAPSNARIYLHHEMAQTPIYPSKLLFFCEHPARRGGETPICR
;
A
#
# COMPACT_ATOMS: atom_id res chain seq x y z
N MET A 1 33.80 1.88 -11.75
CA MET A 1 32.84 2.79 -12.37
C MET A 1 31.47 2.18 -12.18
N THR A 2 30.79 2.51 -11.08
CA THR A 2 29.41 2.13 -10.80
C THR A 2 28.52 3.01 -11.68
N ARG A 3 27.86 2.42 -12.67
CA ARG A 3 26.76 3.08 -13.36
C ARG A 3 25.70 3.41 -12.30
N SER A 4 25.53 4.68 -11.96
CA SER A 4 24.31 5.14 -11.32
C SER A 4 23.19 4.89 -12.33
N THR A 5 22.42 3.86 -12.12
CA THR A 5 21.17 3.67 -12.86
C THR A 5 20.24 4.77 -12.37
N GLU A 6 20.11 5.84 -13.13
CA GLU A 6 19.05 6.81 -12.89
C GLU A 6 17.73 6.11 -13.22
N TRP A 7 16.99 5.76 -12.18
CA TRP A 7 15.67 5.17 -12.30
C TRP A 7 14.66 6.29 -12.44
N GLU A 8 13.74 6.15 -13.39
CA GLU A 8 12.54 6.98 -13.46
C GLU A 8 11.34 6.12 -13.06
N VAL A 9 10.47 6.63 -12.19
CA VAL A 9 9.35 5.83 -11.66
C VAL A 9 8.41 5.37 -12.78
N GLU A 10 8.25 6.16 -13.84
CA GLU A 10 7.39 5.85 -14.98
C GLU A 10 7.82 4.60 -15.78
N GLN A 11 9.10 4.21 -15.73
CA GLN A 11 9.55 2.97 -16.39
C GLN A 11 8.93 1.71 -15.78
N PHE A 12 8.41 1.79 -14.54
CA PHE A 12 7.74 0.71 -13.84
C PHE A 12 6.22 0.73 -14.04
N ARG A 13 5.68 1.69 -14.79
CA ARG A 13 4.25 1.79 -15.06
C ARG A 13 3.72 0.49 -15.64
N SER A 14 2.60 -0.01 -15.11
CA SER A 14 2.02 -1.29 -15.45
C SER A 14 0.50 -1.23 -15.44
N ALA A 15 -0.15 -2.29 -15.87
CA ALA A 15 -1.59 -2.46 -15.79
C ALA A 15 -1.93 -3.74 -15.03
N VAL A 16 -3.14 -3.79 -14.46
CA VAL A 16 -3.70 -4.96 -13.80
C VAL A 16 -5.13 -5.20 -14.25
N GLU A 17 -5.56 -6.45 -14.19
CA GLU A 17 -6.95 -6.81 -14.42
C GLU A 17 -7.87 -6.11 -13.40
N GLY A 18 -9.02 -5.66 -13.84
CA GLY A 18 -9.99 -4.93 -13.00
C GLY A 18 -9.63 -3.47 -12.71
N GLN A 19 -8.54 -2.96 -13.30
CA GLN A 19 -8.20 -1.55 -13.22
C GLN A 19 -9.27 -0.70 -13.93
N PHE A 20 -9.77 0.32 -13.25
CA PHE A 20 -10.77 1.21 -13.83
C PHE A 20 -10.11 2.25 -14.74
N ASP A 21 -10.78 2.57 -15.86
CA ASP A 21 -10.31 3.52 -16.85
C ASP A 21 -11.17 4.80 -16.76
N PHE A 22 -10.54 5.93 -16.45
CA PHE A 22 -11.14 7.25 -16.40
C PHE A 22 -10.69 8.13 -17.59
N GLY A 23 -10.54 7.54 -18.75
CA GLY A 23 -9.97 8.18 -19.93
C GLY A 23 -8.45 8.12 -19.89
N ASP A 24 -7.78 9.26 -19.69
CA ASP A 24 -6.30 9.29 -19.61
C ASP A 24 -5.76 8.78 -18.26
N ASP A 25 -6.66 8.52 -17.30
CA ASP A 25 -6.35 8.12 -15.93
C ASP A 25 -6.75 6.68 -15.66
N LYS A 26 -5.89 5.93 -14.97
CA LYS A 26 -6.16 4.56 -14.51
C LYS A 26 -6.18 4.48 -12.99
N PHE A 27 -7.16 3.74 -12.44
CA PHE A 27 -7.31 3.56 -11.00
C PHE A 27 -7.34 2.08 -10.61
N PRO A 28 -6.51 1.65 -9.65
CA PRO A 28 -5.36 2.37 -9.10
C PRO A 28 -4.24 2.56 -10.11
N VAL A 29 -3.42 3.60 -9.97
CA VAL A 29 -2.18 3.70 -10.73
C VAL A 29 -1.25 2.58 -10.29
N THR A 30 -0.69 1.84 -11.23
CA THR A 30 0.04 0.60 -10.93
C THR A 30 1.47 0.66 -11.41
N TYR A 31 2.40 0.21 -10.56
CA TYR A 31 3.81 0.05 -10.86
C TYR A 31 4.25 -1.38 -10.54
N ASP A 32 4.97 -2.01 -11.46
CA ASP A 32 5.52 -3.36 -11.29
C ASP A 32 7.04 -3.27 -11.11
N VAL A 33 7.50 -3.62 -9.94
CA VAL A 33 8.90 -3.50 -9.55
C VAL A 33 9.65 -4.83 -9.60
N ALA A 34 9.13 -5.85 -10.27
CA ALA A 34 9.78 -7.17 -10.40
C ALA A 34 11.20 -7.10 -10.97
N ALA A 35 11.44 -6.19 -11.91
CA ALA A 35 12.72 -6.05 -12.58
C ALA A 35 13.84 -5.43 -11.71
N ILE A 36 13.50 -4.89 -10.53
CA ILE A 36 14.46 -4.21 -9.66
C ILE A 36 15.38 -5.20 -8.93
N GLY A 37 14.90 -6.41 -8.68
CA GLY A 37 15.61 -7.43 -7.90
C GLY A 37 14.89 -7.76 -6.59
N GLY A 38 15.66 -7.81 -5.49
CA GLY A 38 15.11 -8.21 -4.20
C GLY A 38 14.53 -7.04 -3.38
N LEU A 39 14.18 -7.37 -2.13
CA LEU A 39 13.60 -6.40 -1.20
C LEU A 39 14.51 -5.17 -0.97
N GLN A 40 15.83 -5.37 -0.86
CA GLN A 40 16.74 -4.26 -0.57
C GLN A 40 16.78 -3.24 -1.71
N GLU A 41 16.78 -3.70 -2.95
CA GLU A 41 16.71 -2.85 -4.14
C GLU A 41 15.37 -2.13 -4.19
N CYS A 42 14.28 -2.80 -3.84
CA CYS A 42 12.96 -2.19 -3.72
C CYS A 42 12.95 -1.08 -2.65
N LEU A 43 13.53 -1.32 -1.47
CA LEU A 43 13.64 -0.30 -0.41
C LEU A 43 14.47 0.91 -0.85
N CYS A 44 15.55 0.69 -1.61
CA CYS A 44 16.34 1.79 -2.18
C CYS A 44 15.53 2.63 -3.17
N LEU A 45 14.77 1.99 -4.05
CA LEU A 45 13.87 2.65 -4.98
C LEU A 45 12.79 3.45 -4.23
N LEU A 46 12.15 2.88 -3.22
CA LEU A 46 11.11 3.56 -2.45
C LEU A 46 11.65 4.75 -1.66
N LYS A 47 12.88 4.70 -1.17
CA LYS A 47 13.54 5.88 -0.54
C LYS A 47 13.79 6.99 -1.55
N GLN A 48 14.10 6.65 -2.79
CA GLN A 48 14.33 7.63 -3.85
C GLN A 48 13.03 8.22 -4.38
N PHE A 49 12.03 7.39 -4.68
CA PHE A 49 10.80 7.78 -5.38
C PHE A 49 9.55 7.81 -4.51
N GLY A 50 9.67 7.53 -3.21
CA GLY A 50 8.52 7.47 -2.31
C GLY A 50 7.69 8.75 -2.30
N GLY A 51 8.35 9.92 -2.38
CA GLY A 51 7.68 11.21 -2.50
C GLY A 51 6.82 11.33 -3.77
N GLU A 52 7.35 10.86 -4.89
CA GLU A 52 6.64 10.84 -6.18
C GLU A 52 5.45 9.86 -6.14
N LEU A 53 5.65 8.65 -5.62
CA LEU A 53 4.56 7.68 -5.45
C LEU A 53 3.45 8.20 -4.54
N LEU A 54 3.80 8.92 -3.47
CA LEU A 54 2.81 9.58 -2.60
C LEU A 54 2.06 10.71 -3.33
N ALA A 55 2.74 11.46 -4.20
CA ALA A 55 2.11 12.46 -5.04
C ALA A 55 1.14 11.81 -6.05
N GLN A 56 1.54 10.70 -6.67
CA GLN A 56 0.67 9.91 -7.54
C GLN A 56 -0.55 9.38 -6.78
N ALA A 57 -0.36 8.86 -5.57
CA ALA A 57 -1.48 8.42 -4.73
C ALA A 57 -2.43 9.56 -4.36
N HIS A 58 -1.92 10.78 -4.15
CA HIS A 58 -2.75 11.96 -3.90
C HIS A 58 -3.53 12.38 -5.14
N LEU A 59 -2.90 12.38 -6.31
CA LEU A 59 -3.50 12.79 -7.58
C LEU A 59 -4.57 11.78 -8.04
N HIS A 60 -4.26 10.49 -7.98
CA HIS A 60 -5.08 9.43 -8.57
C HIS A 60 -5.94 8.67 -7.55
N GLY A 61 -5.81 8.94 -6.25
CA GLY A 61 -6.55 8.29 -5.17
C GLY A 61 -5.86 7.05 -4.61
N ALA A 62 -5.20 6.23 -5.44
CA ALA A 62 -4.45 5.06 -4.98
C ALA A 62 -3.30 4.70 -5.93
N VAL A 63 -2.26 4.12 -5.35
CA VAL A 63 -1.14 3.50 -6.07
C VAL A 63 -1.06 2.02 -5.67
N LEU A 64 -0.90 1.15 -6.64
CA LEU A 64 -0.62 -0.27 -6.43
C LEU A 64 0.84 -0.57 -6.82
N LEU A 65 1.60 -1.07 -5.86
CA LEU A 65 2.95 -1.61 -6.11
C LEU A 65 2.86 -3.13 -6.19
N LYS A 66 3.36 -3.70 -7.29
CA LYS A 66 3.43 -5.14 -7.51
C LYS A 66 4.86 -5.63 -7.41
N ASN A 67 5.00 -6.87 -6.93
CA ASN A 67 6.27 -7.61 -6.94
C ASN A 67 7.39 -6.91 -6.14
N THR A 68 7.04 -6.33 -4.99
CA THR A 68 7.97 -5.66 -4.08
C THR A 68 8.95 -6.59 -3.39
N SER A 69 8.83 -7.92 -3.60
CA SER A 69 9.60 -8.96 -2.91
C SER A 69 9.35 -9.05 -1.40
N ALA A 70 8.37 -8.33 -0.86
CA ALA A 70 7.95 -8.49 0.53
C ALA A 70 7.15 -9.79 0.68
N VAL A 71 7.46 -10.56 1.73
CA VAL A 71 6.81 -11.84 2.04
C VAL A 71 6.33 -11.93 3.50
N SER A 72 6.63 -10.92 4.30
CA SER A 72 6.30 -10.89 5.74
C SER A 72 5.83 -9.51 6.19
N ALA A 73 5.27 -9.45 7.39
CA ALA A 73 4.90 -8.19 8.03
C ALA A 73 6.13 -7.30 8.31
N GLU A 74 7.27 -7.89 8.61
CA GLU A 74 8.55 -7.20 8.83
C GLU A 74 9.06 -6.56 7.54
N ASP A 75 8.98 -7.26 6.41
CA ASP A 75 9.33 -6.73 5.10
C ASP A 75 8.41 -5.55 4.74
N PHE A 76 7.13 -5.70 5.00
CA PHE A 76 6.17 -4.63 4.79
C PHE A 76 6.43 -3.42 5.71
N ASP A 77 6.78 -3.63 6.97
CA ASP A 77 7.20 -2.56 7.88
C ASP A 77 8.41 -1.79 7.33
N ALA A 78 9.39 -2.51 6.77
CA ALA A 78 10.55 -1.89 6.13
C ALA A 78 10.14 -1.03 4.91
N ILE A 79 9.20 -1.52 4.10
CA ILE A 79 8.60 -0.76 2.99
C ILE A 79 7.92 0.51 3.53
N VAL A 80 7.05 0.39 4.53
CA VAL A 80 6.34 1.54 5.13
C VAL A 80 7.32 2.59 5.65
N ARG A 81 8.38 2.16 6.33
CA ARG A 81 9.43 3.04 6.85
C ARG A 81 10.19 3.77 5.74
N SER A 82 10.36 3.15 4.57
CA SER A 82 11.10 3.75 3.45
C SER A 82 10.43 5.00 2.88
N PHE A 83 9.12 5.18 3.08
CA PHE A 83 8.39 6.39 2.71
C PHE A 83 8.65 7.59 3.64
N GLY A 84 9.30 7.37 4.80
CA GLY A 84 9.59 8.45 5.75
C GLY A 84 8.36 9.08 6.41
N LEU A 85 7.20 8.46 6.31
CA LEU A 85 5.96 8.97 6.92
C LEU A 85 5.98 8.80 8.44
N PRO A 86 5.39 9.74 9.20
CA PRO A 86 5.20 9.56 10.63
C PRO A 86 4.29 8.35 10.90
N ASN A 87 4.55 7.65 12.01
CA ASN A 87 3.67 6.58 12.44
C ASN A 87 2.33 7.17 12.94
N PHE A 88 1.23 6.48 12.62
CA PHE A 88 -0.08 6.74 13.21
C PHE A 88 -0.41 5.59 14.16
N PRO A 89 -0.21 5.76 15.49
CA PRO A 89 -0.48 4.70 16.45
C PRO A 89 -1.99 4.42 16.51
N TYR A 90 -2.39 3.24 16.08
CA TYR A 90 -3.80 2.84 16.06
C TYR A 90 -4.43 2.84 17.46
N GLU A 91 -3.63 2.58 18.49
CA GLU A 91 -4.04 2.61 19.91
C GLU A 91 -4.55 3.98 20.36
N GLN A 92 -4.10 5.07 19.71
CA GLN A 92 -4.57 6.43 19.97
C GLN A 92 -5.88 6.73 19.22
N SER A 93 -6.34 5.82 18.39
CA SER A 93 -7.60 5.97 17.69
C SER A 93 -8.77 5.58 18.58
N LEU A 94 -9.91 6.22 18.37
CA LEU A 94 -11.18 5.85 19.01
C LEU A 94 -11.92 4.74 18.25
N SER A 95 -11.22 4.00 17.37
CA SER A 95 -11.81 2.95 16.57
C SER A 95 -12.07 1.68 17.40
N ASN A 96 -13.24 1.09 17.23
CA ASN A 96 -13.62 -0.18 17.86
C ASN A 96 -13.18 -1.42 17.06
N ALA A 97 -12.50 -1.25 15.92
CA ALA A 97 -12.05 -2.38 15.11
C ALA A 97 -10.94 -3.17 15.85
N VAL A 98 -11.12 -4.46 15.95
CA VAL A 98 -10.11 -5.36 16.57
C VAL A 98 -9.00 -5.59 15.55
N ARG A 99 -7.79 -5.22 15.92
CA ARG A 99 -6.58 -5.42 15.11
C ARG A 99 -5.48 -6.00 15.98
N LYS A 100 -4.61 -6.81 15.39
CA LYS A 100 -3.45 -7.39 16.06
C LYS A 100 -2.18 -6.76 15.50
N ASN A 101 -1.37 -6.18 16.36
CA ASN A 101 -0.08 -5.66 15.98
C ASN A 101 0.84 -6.80 15.56
N LYS A 102 1.46 -6.68 14.40
CA LYS A 102 2.51 -7.56 13.88
C LYS A 102 3.89 -6.96 14.12
N THR A 103 4.01 -5.64 13.89
CA THR A 103 5.17 -4.83 14.20
C THR A 103 4.71 -3.54 14.88
N GLU A 104 5.61 -2.59 15.08
CA GLU A 104 5.26 -1.26 15.59
C GLU A 104 4.28 -0.50 14.66
N ARG A 105 4.35 -0.73 13.34
CA ARG A 105 3.59 0.01 12.32
C ARG A 105 2.59 -0.83 11.56
N VAL A 106 2.76 -2.14 11.59
CA VAL A 106 1.95 -3.10 10.83
C VAL A 106 1.02 -3.86 11.77
N PHE A 107 -0.23 -3.90 11.42
CA PHE A 107 -1.28 -4.64 12.11
C PHE A 107 -2.18 -5.35 11.10
N THR A 108 -2.91 -6.33 11.58
CA THR A 108 -3.86 -7.05 10.73
C THR A 108 -4.93 -6.10 10.21
N ALA A 109 -5.52 -6.43 9.07
CA ALA A 109 -6.75 -5.80 8.61
C ALA A 109 -7.89 -6.08 9.64
N ASN A 110 -9.14 -5.91 9.28
CA ASN A 110 -10.22 -6.16 10.20
C ASN A 110 -10.33 -7.67 10.54
N GLU A 111 -10.38 -8.00 11.83
CA GLU A 111 -10.59 -9.35 12.37
C GLU A 111 -12.10 -9.71 12.49
N ALA A 112 -12.96 -9.06 11.70
CA ALA A 112 -14.38 -9.38 11.69
C ALA A 112 -14.63 -10.83 11.20
N PRO A 113 -15.71 -11.47 11.67
CA PRO A 113 -16.12 -12.76 11.13
C PRO A 113 -16.31 -12.73 9.63
N SER A 114 -16.02 -13.84 8.93
CA SER A 114 -16.06 -13.92 7.46
C SER A 114 -17.43 -13.64 6.84
N ASN A 115 -18.52 -13.75 7.63
CA ASN A 115 -19.87 -13.42 7.22
C ASN A 115 -20.29 -11.95 7.47
N ALA A 116 -19.42 -11.16 8.10
CA ALA A 116 -19.67 -9.76 8.33
C ALA A 116 -19.54 -8.98 7.02
N ARG A 117 -20.58 -8.22 6.65
CA ARG A 117 -20.55 -7.34 5.51
C ARG A 117 -19.84 -6.03 5.90
N ILE A 118 -18.75 -5.71 5.23
CA ILE A 118 -18.03 -4.45 5.38
C ILE A 118 -18.30 -3.62 4.13
N TYR A 119 -18.94 -2.46 4.31
CA TYR A 119 -19.21 -1.53 3.22
C TYR A 119 -17.98 -0.69 2.93
N LEU A 120 -17.89 -0.12 1.72
CA LEU A 120 -16.90 0.89 1.39
C LEU A 120 -17.00 2.06 2.39
N HIS A 121 -15.88 2.43 2.97
CA HIS A 121 -15.78 3.46 3.98
C HIS A 121 -14.39 4.10 3.96
N HIS A 122 -14.31 5.29 4.47
CA HIS A 122 -13.06 5.91 4.87
C HIS A 122 -12.50 5.19 6.10
N GLU A 123 -11.20 4.93 6.13
CA GLU A 123 -10.58 4.42 7.36
C GLU A 123 -10.77 5.42 8.49
N MET A 124 -11.37 4.95 9.59
CA MET A 124 -11.65 5.73 10.81
C MET A 124 -12.57 6.95 10.60
N ALA A 125 -13.48 6.90 9.62
CA ALA A 125 -14.42 7.99 9.33
C ALA A 125 -15.30 8.41 10.52
N GLN A 126 -15.49 7.52 11.50
CA GLN A 126 -16.26 7.76 12.72
C GLN A 126 -15.46 8.44 13.84
N THR A 127 -14.17 8.73 13.64
CA THR A 127 -13.30 9.31 14.65
C THR A 127 -12.81 10.70 14.24
N PRO A 128 -12.52 11.60 15.19
CA PRO A 128 -11.98 12.91 14.87
C PRO A 128 -10.51 12.90 14.41
N ILE A 129 -9.82 11.78 14.61
CA ILE A 129 -8.41 11.59 14.26
C ILE A 129 -8.32 10.38 13.34
N TYR A 130 -7.77 10.55 12.15
CA TYR A 130 -7.65 9.51 11.13
C TYR A 130 -6.31 9.63 10.37
N PRO A 131 -5.78 8.53 9.81
CA PRO A 131 -4.55 8.56 9.04
C PRO A 131 -4.76 9.26 7.69
N SER A 132 -3.82 10.08 7.26
CA SER A 132 -3.85 10.72 5.94
C SER A 132 -3.41 9.78 4.81
N LYS A 133 -2.77 8.69 5.14
CA LYS A 133 -2.28 7.64 4.23
C LYS A 133 -2.54 6.29 4.86
N LEU A 134 -2.98 5.35 4.04
CA LEU A 134 -3.20 3.96 4.42
C LEU A 134 -2.46 3.06 3.44
N LEU A 135 -1.66 2.14 3.96
CA LEU A 135 -0.94 1.18 3.16
C LEU A 135 -1.46 -0.23 3.48
N PHE A 136 -1.69 -1.01 2.44
CA PHE A 136 -2.09 -2.41 2.54
C PHE A 136 -1.03 -3.32 1.97
N PHE A 137 -0.91 -4.48 2.55
CA PHE A 137 -0.08 -5.58 2.07
C PHE A 137 -0.87 -6.88 2.10
N CYS A 138 -0.87 -7.61 0.98
CA CYS A 138 -1.46 -8.93 0.89
C CYS A 138 -0.39 -9.98 1.15
N GLU A 139 -0.27 -10.44 2.40
CA GLU A 139 0.68 -11.47 2.80
C GLU A 139 0.30 -12.84 2.22
N HIS A 140 -1.00 -13.17 2.25
CA HIS A 140 -1.52 -14.44 1.75
C HIS A 140 -2.77 -14.20 0.90
N PRO A 141 -2.68 -14.29 -0.44
CA PRO A 141 -3.85 -14.13 -1.28
C PRO A 141 -4.83 -15.29 -1.11
N ALA A 142 -6.11 -14.98 -1.10
CA ALA A 142 -7.15 -16.00 -1.10
C ALA A 142 -7.13 -16.78 -2.42
N ARG A 143 -7.50 -18.07 -2.37
CA ARG A 143 -7.61 -18.89 -3.59
C ARG A 143 -8.76 -18.43 -4.50
N ARG A 144 -9.80 -17.84 -3.93
CA ARG A 144 -10.98 -17.32 -4.62
C ARG A 144 -11.65 -16.26 -3.76
N GLY A 145 -11.99 -15.14 -4.33
CA GLY A 145 -12.55 -13.99 -3.60
C GLY A 145 -11.51 -13.36 -2.65
N GLY A 146 -11.96 -12.57 -1.70
CA GLY A 146 -11.10 -11.94 -0.70
C GLY A 146 -10.40 -10.68 -1.19
N GLU A 147 -10.82 -10.15 -2.31
CA GLU A 147 -10.34 -8.88 -2.84
C GLU A 147 -10.71 -7.74 -1.88
N THR A 148 -9.80 -6.78 -1.73
CA THR A 148 -10.07 -5.52 -1.03
C THR A 148 -10.54 -4.50 -2.07
N PRO A 149 -11.85 -4.24 -2.20
CA PRO A 149 -12.33 -3.24 -3.14
C PRO A 149 -11.92 -1.85 -2.70
N ILE A 150 -11.46 -1.06 -3.65
CA ILE A 150 -11.15 0.36 -3.45
C ILE A 150 -11.94 1.20 -4.44
N CYS A 151 -12.31 2.41 -4.06
CA CYS A 151 -12.96 3.36 -4.94
C CYS A 151 -12.34 4.75 -4.81
N ARG A 152 -12.49 5.54 -5.87
CA ARG A 152 -12.08 6.94 -5.94
C ARG A 152 -13.29 7.85 -5.77
#